data_a460d6fa25b67d7d68f0cbcda83ef7b9
#
_entry.id   a460d6fa25b67d7d68f0cbcda83ef7b9
#
_cell.length_a   1.000
_cell.length_b   1.000
_cell.length_c   1.000
_cell.angle_alpha   90.00
_cell.angle_beta   90.00
_cell.angle_gamma   90.00
#
_symmetry.space_group_name_H-M   'P 1'
#
loop_
_entity.id
_entity.type
_entity.pdbx_description
1 polymer ?
#
loop_
_entity_poly.entity_id
_entity_poly.type
_entity_poly.pdbx_seq_one_letter_code
_entity_poly.pdbx_strand_id
1 'polypeptide(L)'
;MGMFIVGLVAMTRGGAYLFIEPSIQSPLEEIAGSSIWSGIVWLTLAAACLYYCWHWKRPGASWTMASAIFVHVVWATSYGAAWIFMNDEYPRAFHSVMVFSSMIALILWGFSRVDKNPPECPEKWGY
;
A
#
# COMPACT_ATOMS: atom_id res chain seq x y z
N MET A 1 5.64 -7.23 11.54
CA MET A 1 4.36 -7.83 11.09
C MET A 1 3.58 -6.93 10.13
N GLY A 2 3.42 -5.63 10.39
CA GLY A 2 2.67 -4.72 9.50
C GLY A 2 3.19 -4.68 8.05
N MET A 3 4.49 -4.55 7.84
CA MET A 3 5.10 -4.55 6.50
C MET A 3 4.82 -5.82 5.71
N PHE A 4 4.77 -6.98 6.37
CA PHE A 4 4.47 -8.25 5.72
C PHE A 4 3.04 -8.25 5.17
N ILE A 5 2.07 -7.80 5.96
CA ILE A 5 0.67 -7.70 5.55
C ILE A 5 0.52 -6.74 4.37
N VAL A 6 1.13 -5.54 4.46
CA VAL A 6 1.12 -4.55 3.36
C VAL A 6 1.74 -5.13 2.11
N GLY A 7 2.86 -5.85 2.22
CA GLY A 7 3.53 -6.53 1.12
C GLY A 7 2.65 -7.59 0.44
N LEU A 8 1.95 -8.41 1.23
CA LEU A 8 1.02 -9.42 0.69
C LEU A 8 -0.17 -8.78 -0.03
N VAL A 9 -0.77 -7.74 0.55
CA VAL A 9 -1.88 -7.01 -0.10
C VAL A 9 -1.41 -6.35 -1.39
N ALA A 10 -0.24 -5.72 -1.39
CA ALA A 10 0.33 -5.13 -2.59
C ALA A 10 0.64 -6.18 -3.67
N MET A 11 1.14 -7.36 -3.28
CA MET A 11 1.43 -8.46 -4.20
C MET A 11 0.16 -9.01 -4.85
N THR A 12 -0.88 -9.27 -4.08
CA THR A 12 -2.17 -9.76 -4.62
C THR A 12 -2.79 -8.75 -5.55
N ARG A 13 -2.70 -7.46 -5.23
CA ARG A 13 -3.22 -6.40 -6.07
C ARG A 13 -2.42 -6.24 -7.36
N GLY A 14 -1.11 -6.20 -7.27
CA GLY A 14 -0.23 -6.13 -8.45
C GLY A 14 -0.39 -7.33 -9.38
N GLY A 15 -0.53 -8.54 -8.81
CA GLY A 15 -0.82 -9.75 -9.57
C GLY A 15 -2.17 -9.69 -10.28
N ALA A 16 -3.20 -9.18 -9.61
CA ALA A 16 -4.52 -9.01 -10.21
C ALA A 16 -4.48 -8.10 -11.45
N TYR A 17 -3.71 -7.01 -11.41
CA TYR A 17 -3.56 -6.10 -12.55
C TYR A 17 -2.81 -6.70 -13.75
N LEU A 18 -1.94 -7.67 -13.52
CA LEU A 18 -1.16 -8.27 -14.60
C LEU A 18 -1.78 -9.54 -15.19
N PHE A 19 -2.52 -10.31 -14.37
CA PHE A 19 -2.99 -11.65 -14.76
C PHE A 19 -4.52 -11.73 -14.90
N ILE A 20 -5.25 -10.79 -14.33
CA ILE A 20 -6.71 -10.75 -14.40
C ILE A 20 -7.06 -9.42 -15.06
N GLU A 21 -7.82 -9.46 -16.16
CA GLU A 21 -8.36 -8.22 -16.73
C GLU A 21 -9.16 -7.50 -15.66
N PRO A 22 -8.78 -6.29 -15.28
CA PRO A 22 -9.47 -5.58 -14.23
C PRO A 22 -10.87 -5.20 -14.73
N SER A 23 -11.88 -5.86 -14.21
CA SER A 23 -13.28 -5.48 -14.41
C SER A 23 -13.61 -4.11 -13.80
N ILE A 24 -12.66 -3.52 -13.04
CA ILE A 24 -12.78 -2.23 -12.38
C ILE A 24 -11.45 -1.51 -12.55
N GLN A 25 -11.37 -0.69 -13.58
CA GLN A 25 -10.26 0.25 -13.74
C GLN A 25 -10.47 1.43 -12.78
N SER A 26 -9.40 1.92 -12.18
CA SER A 26 -9.46 3.20 -11.48
C SER A 26 -9.43 4.34 -12.52
N PRO A 27 -9.99 5.52 -12.20
CA PRO A 27 -9.88 6.67 -13.10
C PRO A 27 -8.44 7.03 -13.46
N LEU A 28 -7.48 6.76 -12.57
CA LEU A 28 -6.04 6.94 -12.84
C LEU A 28 -5.53 6.02 -13.93
N GLU A 29 -6.00 4.79 -13.99
CA GLU A 29 -5.61 3.80 -14.99
C GLU A 29 -6.21 4.14 -16.36
N GLU A 30 -7.41 4.67 -16.37
CA GLU A 30 -8.05 5.16 -17.58
C GLU A 30 -7.29 6.36 -18.17
N ILE A 31 -6.88 7.30 -17.33
CA ILE A 31 -6.06 8.45 -17.73
C ILE A 31 -4.65 8.01 -18.18
N ALA A 32 -4.05 7.03 -17.50
CA ALA A 32 -2.73 6.50 -17.85
C ALA A 32 -2.75 5.55 -19.06
N GLY A 33 -3.93 5.17 -19.53
CA GLY A 33 -4.11 4.30 -20.71
C GLY A 33 -3.69 2.85 -20.53
N SER A 34 -3.28 2.42 -19.33
CA SER A 34 -2.86 1.05 -19.07
C SER A 34 -2.88 0.67 -17.60
N SER A 35 -3.46 -0.48 -17.28
CA SER A 35 -3.42 -1.11 -15.96
C SER A 35 -2.03 -1.70 -15.61
N ILE A 36 -1.16 -1.88 -16.61
CA ILE A 36 0.18 -2.47 -16.42
C ILE A 36 1.02 -1.62 -15.47
N TRP A 37 0.97 -0.30 -15.59
CA TRP A 37 1.70 0.60 -14.70
C TRP A 37 1.26 0.45 -13.23
N SER A 38 -0.04 0.32 -12.99
CA SER A 38 -0.56 0.03 -11.66
C SER A 38 -0.02 -1.28 -11.13
N GLY A 39 0.01 -2.34 -11.94
CA GLY A 39 0.60 -3.62 -11.59
C GLY A 39 2.08 -3.50 -11.20
N ILE A 40 2.87 -2.78 -11.98
CA ILE A 40 4.29 -2.54 -11.69
C ILE A 40 4.49 -1.79 -10.37
N VAL A 41 3.74 -0.72 -10.14
CA VAL A 41 3.80 0.07 -8.90
C VAL A 41 3.50 -0.82 -7.69
N TRP A 42 2.42 -1.60 -7.74
CA TRP A 42 2.03 -2.48 -6.63
C TRP A 42 3.03 -3.60 -6.38
N LEU A 43 3.58 -4.23 -7.43
CA LEU A 43 4.59 -5.28 -7.28
C LEU A 43 5.92 -4.74 -6.76
N THR A 44 6.34 -3.56 -7.20
CA THR A 44 7.54 -2.90 -6.68
C THR A 44 7.39 -2.58 -5.20
N LEU A 45 6.23 -2.06 -4.80
CA LEU A 45 5.91 -1.80 -3.40
C LEU A 45 5.90 -3.11 -2.58
N ALA A 46 5.31 -4.18 -3.11
CA ALA A 46 5.29 -5.49 -2.48
C ALA A 46 6.70 -6.02 -2.23
N ALA A 47 7.57 -5.99 -3.25
CA ALA A 47 8.95 -6.44 -3.14
C ALA A 47 9.73 -5.63 -2.09
N ALA A 48 9.57 -4.32 -2.08
CA ALA A 48 10.20 -3.45 -1.10
C ALA A 48 9.70 -3.75 0.33
N CYS A 49 8.39 -3.88 0.53
CA CYS A 49 7.80 -4.20 1.84
C CYS A 49 8.26 -5.56 2.35
N LEU A 50 8.30 -6.58 1.50
CA LEU A 50 8.77 -7.90 1.88
C LEU A 50 10.27 -7.89 2.21
N TYR A 51 11.09 -7.21 1.40
CA TYR A 51 12.52 -7.06 1.69
C TYR A 51 12.78 -6.39 3.03
N TYR A 52 12.13 -5.24 3.30
CA TYR A 52 12.32 -4.50 4.54
C TYR A 52 11.58 -5.11 5.75
N CYS A 53 10.71 -6.08 5.54
CA CYS A 53 10.15 -6.88 6.63
C CYS A 53 11.27 -7.59 7.43
N TRP A 54 12.30 -8.08 6.74
CA TRP A 54 13.49 -8.69 7.37
C TRP A 54 14.61 -7.68 7.68
N HIS A 55 14.62 -6.54 7.01
CA HIS A 55 15.67 -5.51 7.13
C HIS A 55 15.12 -4.20 7.72
N TRP A 56 14.19 -4.29 8.67
CA TRP A 56 13.45 -3.14 9.22
C TRP A 56 14.31 -2.05 9.86
N LYS A 57 15.53 -2.38 10.33
CA LYS A 57 16.50 -1.43 10.90
C LYS A 57 17.21 -0.54 9.85
N ARG A 58 17.08 -0.87 8.57
CA ARG A 58 17.68 -0.06 7.51
C ARG A 58 16.86 1.21 7.25
N PRO A 59 17.51 2.33 6.93
CA PRO A 59 16.82 3.61 6.70
C PRO A 59 15.78 3.55 5.56
N GLY A 60 15.98 2.66 4.59
CA GLY A 60 15.02 2.43 3.52
C GLY A 60 13.66 1.90 3.99
N ALA A 61 13.57 1.30 5.17
CA ALA A 61 12.30 0.81 5.72
C ALA A 61 11.30 1.94 5.93
N SER A 62 11.72 3.07 6.48
CA SER A 62 10.87 4.25 6.68
C SER A 62 10.39 4.84 5.37
N TRP A 63 11.25 4.92 4.36
CA TRP A 63 10.88 5.38 3.02
C TRP A 63 9.90 4.44 2.34
N THR A 64 10.09 3.13 2.48
CA THR A 64 9.16 2.12 1.93
C THR A 64 7.77 2.27 2.55
N MET A 65 7.69 2.50 3.86
CA MET A 65 6.41 2.70 4.52
C MET A 65 5.75 4.02 4.13
N ALA A 66 6.51 5.10 4.02
CA ALA A 66 6.00 6.37 3.50
C ALA A 66 5.46 6.22 2.07
N SER A 67 6.18 5.49 1.22
CA SER A 67 5.72 5.19 -0.14
C SER A 67 4.46 4.33 -0.14
N ALA A 68 4.34 3.37 0.79
CA ALA A 68 3.13 2.56 0.93
C ALA A 68 1.91 3.42 1.28
N ILE A 69 2.05 4.33 2.25
CA ILE A 69 0.99 5.27 2.60
C ILE A 69 0.63 6.14 1.40
N PHE A 70 1.63 6.71 0.73
CA PHE A 70 1.43 7.58 -0.43
C PHE A 70 0.65 6.87 -1.54
N VAL A 71 1.05 5.66 -1.92
CA VAL A 71 0.35 4.86 -2.94
C VAL A 71 -1.10 4.62 -2.53
N HIS A 72 -1.35 4.21 -1.28
CA HIS A 72 -2.72 3.99 -0.81
C HIS A 72 -3.56 5.28 -0.81
N VAL A 73 -2.98 6.42 -0.43
CA VAL A 73 -3.67 7.72 -0.47
C VAL A 73 -4.02 8.11 -1.91
N VAL A 74 -3.11 7.94 -2.85
CA VAL A 74 -3.35 8.26 -4.27
C VAL A 74 -4.53 7.44 -4.81
N TRP A 75 -4.54 6.12 -4.55
CA TRP A 75 -5.64 5.25 -4.98
C TRP A 75 -6.95 5.56 -4.24
N ALA A 76 -6.91 5.78 -2.93
CA ALA A 76 -8.10 6.18 -2.16
C ALA A 76 -8.72 7.47 -2.70
N THR A 77 -7.90 8.46 -3.00
CA THR A 77 -8.36 9.74 -3.56
C THR A 77 -8.96 9.58 -4.96
N SER A 78 -8.32 8.77 -5.81
CA SER A 78 -8.82 8.45 -7.15
C SER A 78 -10.20 7.80 -7.11
N TYR A 79 -10.36 6.78 -6.29
CA TYR A 79 -11.67 6.13 -6.13
C TYR A 79 -12.70 7.03 -5.41
N GLY A 80 -12.24 7.88 -4.49
CA GLY A 80 -13.11 8.88 -3.84
C GLY A 80 -13.65 9.89 -4.84
N ALA A 81 -12.81 10.39 -5.74
CA ALA A 81 -13.24 11.26 -6.82
C ALA A 81 -14.22 10.56 -7.76
N ALA A 82 -13.94 9.30 -8.14
CA ALA A 82 -14.85 8.51 -8.96
C ALA A 82 -16.21 8.29 -8.27
N TRP A 83 -16.21 8.02 -6.98
CA TRP A 83 -17.45 7.85 -6.22
C TRP A 83 -18.30 9.14 -6.17
N ILE A 84 -17.66 10.30 -6.02
CA ILE A 84 -18.36 11.59 -5.90
C ILE A 84 -18.86 12.09 -7.27
N PHE A 85 -18.02 11.97 -8.30
CA PHE A 85 -18.27 12.63 -9.59
C PHE A 85 -18.69 11.69 -10.70
N MET A 86 -18.44 10.38 -10.58
CA MET A 86 -18.62 9.37 -11.64
C MET A 86 -19.29 8.10 -11.10
N ASN A 87 -20.22 8.22 -10.16
CA ASN A 87 -20.83 7.08 -9.47
C ASN A 87 -21.53 6.09 -10.40
N ASP A 88 -22.11 6.58 -11.49
CA ASP A 88 -22.79 5.73 -12.48
C ASP A 88 -21.82 4.82 -13.25
N GLU A 89 -20.59 5.30 -13.49
CA GLU A 89 -19.54 4.55 -14.18
C GLU A 89 -18.76 3.63 -13.23
N TYR A 90 -18.63 4.03 -11.96
CA TYR A 90 -17.84 3.33 -10.95
C TYR A 90 -18.66 2.97 -9.69
N PRO A 91 -19.70 2.14 -9.78
CA PRO A 91 -20.62 1.88 -8.65
C PRO A 91 -19.95 1.21 -7.44
N ARG A 92 -18.77 0.60 -7.63
CA ARG A 92 -18.02 -0.05 -6.55
C ARG A 92 -16.88 0.82 -5.99
N ALA A 93 -16.73 2.04 -6.45
CA ALA A 93 -15.67 2.95 -6.01
C ALA A 93 -15.68 3.17 -4.50
N PHE A 94 -16.86 3.27 -3.87
CA PHE A 94 -17.01 3.39 -2.42
C PHE A 94 -16.32 2.25 -1.65
N HIS A 95 -16.49 1.00 -2.06
CA HIS A 95 -15.83 -0.13 -1.41
C HIS A 95 -14.31 -0.03 -1.50
N SER A 96 -13.78 0.42 -2.64
CA SER A 96 -12.35 0.64 -2.81
C SER A 96 -11.82 1.74 -1.90
N VAL A 97 -12.56 2.85 -1.76
CA VAL A 97 -12.22 3.93 -0.80
C VAL A 97 -12.12 3.38 0.61
N MET A 98 -13.09 2.58 1.05
CA MET A 98 -13.10 1.99 2.38
C MET A 98 -11.91 1.06 2.63
N VAL A 99 -11.58 0.22 1.64
CA VAL A 99 -10.43 -0.69 1.73
C VAL A 99 -9.11 0.08 1.84
N PHE A 100 -8.87 1.06 0.97
CA PHE A 100 -7.63 1.84 1.01
C PHE A 100 -7.51 2.68 2.28
N SER A 101 -8.59 3.30 2.72
CA SER A 101 -8.61 4.09 3.97
C SER A 101 -8.34 3.22 5.18
N SER A 102 -8.91 2.01 5.23
CA SER A 102 -8.64 1.04 6.29
C SER A 102 -7.18 0.59 6.31
N MET A 103 -6.58 0.37 5.15
CA MET A 103 -5.15 0.04 5.05
C MET A 103 -4.26 1.18 5.55
N ILE A 104 -4.56 2.43 5.20
CA ILE A 104 -3.85 3.61 5.70
C ILE A 104 -3.95 3.67 7.23
N ALA A 105 -5.15 3.49 7.78
CA ALA A 105 -5.37 3.49 9.22
C ALA A 105 -4.58 2.39 9.94
N LEU A 106 -4.54 1.18 9.38
CA LEU A 106 -3.77 0.06 9.92
C LEU A 106 -2.25 0.32 9.89
N ILE A 107 -1.75 0.92 8.81
CA ILE A 107 -0.34 1.29 8.69
C ILE A 107 0.01 2.33 9.75
N LEU A 108 -0.76 3.40 9.87
CA LEU A 108 -0.56 4.47 10.84
C LEU A 108 -0.66 3.95 12.28
N TRP A 109 -1.63 3.09 12.56
CA TRP A 109 -1.77 2.46 13.88
C TRP A 109 -0.57 1.57 14.22
N GLY A 110 -0.08 0.79 13.25
CA GLY A 110 1.13 -0.01 13.41
C GLY A 110 2.34 0.84 13.78
N PHE A 111 2.53 1.98 13.10
CA PHE A 111 3.60 2.93 13.41
C PHE A 111 3.49 3.52 14.81
N SER A 112 2.28 3.92 15.24
CA SER A 112 2.08 4.53 16.56
C SER A 112 2.44 3.60 17.72
N ARG A 113 2.52 2.31 17.47
CA ARG A 113 2.89 1.30 18.48
C ARG A 113 4.37 0.97 18.55
N VAL A 114 5.09 1.13 17.44
CA VAL A 114 6.53 0.83 17.41
C VAL A 114 7.33 1.83 18.23
N ASP A 115 6.84 3.07 18.37
CA ASP A 115 7.56 4.16 19.03
C ASP A 115 7.45 4.14 20.56
N LYS A 116 6.56 3.31 21.14
CA LYS A 116 6.28 3.34 22.58
C LYS A 116 7.16 2.46 23.44
N ASN A 117 7.84 1.48 22.86
CA ASN A 117 8.82 0.64 23.55
C ASN A 117 9.94 0.32 22.56
N PRO A 118 10.97 1.19 22.39
CA PRO A 118 12.20 0.75 21.76
C PRO A 118 12.68 -0.47 22.53
N PRO A 119 12.96 -1.62 21.89
CA PRO A 119 13.57 -2.72 22.59
C PRO A 119 14.84 -2.18 23.25
N GLU A 120 14.91 -2.24 24.58
CA GLU A 120 16.14 -1.99 25.30
C GLU A 120 17.18 -2.90 24.66
N CYS A 121 18.07 -2.32 23.87
CA CYS A 121 19.24 -3.06 23.40
C CYS A 121 19.96 -3.53 24.66
N PRO A 122 20.06 -4.82 24.93
CA PRO A 122 20.90 -5.27 26.00
C PRO A 122 22.31 -4.78 25.65
N GLU A 123 22.83 -3.91 26.48
CA GLU A 123 24.16 -3.26 26.39
C GLU A 123 25.31 -4.29 26.49
N LYS A 124 25.06 -5.55 26.16
CA LYS A 124 25.95 -6.69 26.37
C LYS A 124 26.47 -7.39 25.12
N TRP A 125 26.42 -6.73 23.97
CA TRP A 125 27.25 -7.19 22.83
C TRP A 125 28.23 -6.08 22.47
N GLY A 126 29.14 -5.85 23.42
CA GLY A 126 30.39 -5.15 23.14
C GLY A 126 31.22 -6.00 22.19
N TYR A 127 31.31 -5.54 20.94
CA TYR A 127 32.45 -5.66 20.03
C TYR A 127 32.39 -4.51 19.05
#